data_107891cf993af206625eab4bb8042bba
#
_entry.id   107891cf993af206625eab4bb8042bba
#
_cell.length_a   1.000
_cell.length_b   1.000
_cell.length_c   1.000
_cell.angle_alpha   90.00
_cell.angle_beta   90.00
_cell.angle_gamma   90.00
#
_symmetry.space_group_name_H-M   'P 1'
#
loop_
_entity.id
_entity.type
_entity.pdbx_description
1 polymer ?
#
loop_
_entity_poly.entity_id
_entity_poly.type
_entity_poly.pdbx_seq_one_letter_code
_entity_poly.pdbx_strand_id
1 'polypeptide(L)'
;MSLRYGILGMLSKWEATGYDIKKEFDEVMSVFWHSHLSQIYPELNKLEEKEWVKSRIVKQTDKPDKKVYSITENGKEALVRWLMKPPEAPKVKDPFLMQTFFKDNVPVNEAIFHLQVHVKQREERLDKIKYLLESRWKDIKQRDVMKPRIVLSFAVLKRGLESEMNYIKWCEETVQLLEDCAFLWEKNEEKQQYYTKDDELVEYTASASYQDLETVFEDYLFKD
;
A
#
# COMPACT_ATOMS: atom_id res chain seq x y z
N MET A 1 0.84 -14.82 -4.75
CA MET A 1 1.71 -15.94 -4.25
C MET A 1 2.49 -15.59 -2.98
N SER A 2 2.55 -14.35 -2.54
CA SER A 2 3.40 -13.91 -1.40
C SER A 2 2.86 -14.26 -0.01
N LEU A 3 1.53 -14.45 0.17
CA LEU A 3 0.91 -14.72 1.48
C LEU A 3 1.50 -15.96 2.17
N ARG A 4 1.68 -17.07 1.44
CA ARG A 4 2.27 -18.31 1.98
C ARG A 4 3.65 -18.10 2.58
N TYR A 5 4.48 -17.32 1.94
CA TYR A 5 5.83 -17.03 2.43
C TYR A 5 5.82 -16.04 3.59
N GLY A 6 4.84 -15.14 3.67
CA GLY A 6 4.57 -14.33 4.85
C GLY A 6 4.22 -15.21 6.05
N ILE A 7 3.32 -16.19 5.89
CA ILE A 7 2.96 -17.17 6.92
C ILE A 7 4.18 -18.01 7.34
N LEU A 8 4.95 -18.57 6.39
CA LEU A 8 6.18 -19.31 6.68
C LEU A 8 7.22 -18.43 7.40
N GLY A 9 7.36 -17.17 7.00
CA GLY A 9 8.26 -16.20 7.64
C GLY A 9 7.90 -15.93 9.10
N MET A 10 6.61 -15.89 9.45
CA MET A 10 6.15 -15.81 10.84
C MET A 10 6.43 -17.11 11.58
N LEU A 11 5.96 -18.24 11.05
CA LEU A 11 6.12 -19.55 11.67
C LEU A 11 7.59 -20.00 11.79
N SER A 12 8.52 -19.37 11.08
CA SER A 12 9.96 -19.57 11.26
C SER A 12 10.48 -19.02 12.58
N LYS A 13 9.69 -18.22 13.30
CA LYS A 13 10.08 -17.53 14.55
C LYS A 13 9.37 -18.06 15.77
N TRP A 14 8.08 -18.42 15.64
CA TRP A 14 7.26 -18.99 16.72
C TRP A 14 6.11 -19.81 16.14
N GLU A 15 5.61 -20.73 16.97
CA GLU A 15 4.37 -21.44 16.68
C GLU A 15 3.18 -20.48 16.88
N ALA A 16 2.18 -20.55 16.00
CA ALA A 16 1.04 -19.64 16.05
C ALA A 16 -0.26 -20.30 15.61
N THR A 17 -1.40 -19.78 16.10
CA THR A 17 -2.72 -20.08 15.55
C THR A 17 -2.96 -19.24 14.29
N GLY A 18 -3.98 -19.61 13.47
CA GLY A 18 -4.40 -18.77 12.35
C GLY A 18 -4.83 -17.37 12.78
N TYR A 19 -5.38 -17.23 13.99
CA TYR A 19 -5.75 -15.94 14.57
C TYR A 19 -4.51 -15.10 14.94
N ASP A 20 -3.49 -15.70 15.56
CA ASP A 20 -2.24 -14.99 15.89
C ASP A 20 -1.53 -14.50 14.62
N ILE A 21 -1.52 -15.33 13.57
CA ILE A 21 -1.00 -14.95 12.25
C ILE A 21 -1.76 -13.75 11.70
N LYS A 22 -3.10 -13.77 11.74
CA LYS A 22 -3.92 -12.62 11.29
C LYS A 22 -3.61 -11.35 12.06
N LYS A 23 -3.52 -11.47 13.39
CA LYS A 23 -3.19 -10.33 14.26
C LYS A 23 -1.84 -9.72 13.90
N GLU A 24 -0.82 -10.54 13.67
CA GLU A 24 0.51 -10.05 13.25
C GLU A 24 0.46 -9.38 11.85
N PHE A 25 -0.35 -9.91 10.92
CA PHE A 25 -0.58 -9.25 9.63
C PHE A 25 -1.22 -7.88 9.80
N ASP A 26 -2.22 -7.73 10.69
CA ASP A 26 -2.91 -6.47 10.93
C ASP A 26 -2.02 -5.43 11.65
N GLU A 27 -1.23 -5.89 12.63
CA GLU A 27 -0.43 -5.01 13.47
C GLU A 27 0.91 -4.61 12.81
N VAL A 28 1.53 -5.51 12.05
CA VAL A 28 2.91 -5.33 11.57
C VAL A 28 3.01 -5.17 10.07
N MET A 29 2.28 -6.00 9.33
CA MET A 29 2.40 -6.07 7.87
C MET A 29 1.36 -5.21 7.16
N SER A 30 0.35 -4.66 7.86
CA SER A 30 -0.71 -3.82 7.28
C SER A 30 -0.19 -2.61 6.51
N VAL A 31 1.03 -2.17 6.81
CA VAL A 31 1.72 -1.09 6.10
C VAL A 31 1.92 -1.40 4.60
N PHE A 32 2.15 -2.67 4.26
CA PHE A 32 2.46 -3.10 2.88
C PHE A 32 1.69 -4.35 2.43
N TRP A 33 0.98 -5.03 3.35
CA TRP A 33 0.23 -6.23 3.03
C TRP A 33 -1.04 -6.36 3.87
N HIS A 34 -2.19 -6.42 3.20
CA HIS A 34 -3.47 -6.74 3.84
C HIS A 34 -3.87 -8.18 3.52
N SER A 35 -4.33 -8.92 4.54
CA SER A 35 -4.88 -10.25 4.37
C SER A 35 -6.08 -10.46 5.28
N HIS A 36 -7.05 -11.26 4.83
CA HIS A 36 -8.23 -11.63 5.60
C HIS A 36 -8.12 -13.06 6.14
N LEU A 37 -8.82 -13.39 7.24
CA LEU A 37 -8.87 -14.76 7.77
C LEU A 37 -9.33 -15.76 6.71
N SER A 38 -10.24 -15.35 5.83
CA SER A 38 -10.69 -16.16 4.70
C SER A 38 -9.59 -16.55 3.70
N GLN A 39 -8.44 -15.86 3.72
CA GLN A 39 -7.26 -16.19 2.92
C GLN A 39 -6.22 -16.98 3.71
N ILE A 40 -6.10 -16.71 5.01
CA ILE A 40 -5.08 -17.33 5.88
C ILE A 40 -5.36 -18.81 6.10
N TYR A 41 -6.58 -19.19 6.48
CA TYR A 41 -6.91 -20.58 6.76
C TYR A 41 -6.79 -21.51 5.53
N PRO A 42 -7.33 -21.16 4.35
CA PRO A 42 -7.09 -21.94 3.14
C PRO A 42 -5.61 -22.07 2.76
N GLU A 43 -4.81 -21.03 3.02
CA GLU A 43 -3.38 -21.08 2.71
C GLU A 43 -2.64 -21.96 3.73
N LEU A 44 -3.00 -21.92 5.03
CA LEU A 44 -2.47 -22.85 6.04
C LEU A 44 -2.76 -24.32 5.70
N ASN A 45 -3.97 -24.64 5.22
CA ASN A 45 -4.30 -25.99 4.78
C ASN A 45 -3.43 -26.44 3.60
N LYS A 46 -3.24 -25.56 2.59
CA LYS A 46 -2.34 -25.85 1.46
C LYS A 46 -0.88 -26.02 1.87
N LEU A 47 -0.45 -25.31 2.92
CA LEU A 47 0.90 -25.44 3.46
C LEU A 47 1.06 -26.77 4.24
N GLU A 48 0.00 -27.21 4.93
CA GLU A 48 -0.05 -28.49 5.64
C GLU A 48 -0.05 -29.67 4.63
N GLU A 49 -0.87 -29.61 3.55
CA GLU A 49 -0.87 -30.57 2.45
C GLU A 49 0.50 -30.71 1.77
N LYS A 50 1.30 -29.63 1.72
CA LYS A 50 2.67 -29.64 1.19
C LYS A 50 3.73 -30.06 2.20
N GLU A 51 3.32 -30.38 3.41
CA GLU A 51 4.22 -30.68 4.52
C GLU A 51 5.21 -29.54 4.83
N TRP A 52 4.87 -28.30 4.49
CA TRP A 52 5.68 -27.13 4.83
C TRP A 52 5.38 -26.59 6.22
N VAL A 53 4.19 -26.88 6.72
CA VAL A 53 3.79 -26.65 8.12
C VAL A 53 3.18 -27.94 8.67
N LYS A 54 3.21 -28.07 10.00
CA LYS A 54 2.48 -29.08 10.75
C LYS A 54 1.63 -28.39 11.79
N SER A 55 0.53 -29.03 12.18
CA SER A 55 -0.33 -28.52 13.23
C SER A 55 -0.49 -29.51 14.39
N ARG A 56 -0.85 -28.96 15.54
CA ARG A 56 -1.26 -29.75 16.72
C ARG A 56 -2.44 -29.09 17.41
N ILE A 57 -3.29 -29.89 18.03
CA ILE A 57 -4.38 -29.41 18.86
C ILE A 57 -3.87 -29.19 20.27
N VAL A 58 -4.10 -28.02 20.81
CA VAL A 58 -3.83 -27.66 22.20
C VAL A 58 -5.16 -27.56 22.93
N LYS A 59 -5.41 -28.50 23.84
CA LYS A 59 -6.62 -28.50 24.67
C LYS A 59 -6.60 -27.31 25.61
N GLN A 60 -7.76 -26.67 25.83
CA GLN A 60 -7.97 -25.59 26.77
C GLN A 60 -9.12 -25.96 27.74
N THR A 61 -9.03 -25.54 29.00
CA THR A 61 -10.02 -25.90 30.04
C THR A 61 -11.29 -25.06 29.90
N ASP A 62 -11.14 -23.74 29.60
CA ASP A 62 -12.26 -22.78 29.61
C ASP A 62 -12.53 -22.13 28.26
N LYS A 63 -11.91 -22.61 27.19
CA LYS A 63 -12.02 -22.07 25.83
C LYS A 63 -11.97 -23.23 24.82
N PRO A 64 -12.46 -23.03 23.58
CA PRO A 64 -12.30 -24.01 22.50
C PRO A 64 -10.85 -24.37 22.28
N ASP A 65 -10.61 -25.62 21.91
CA ASP A 65 -9.29 -26.15 21.57
C ASP A 65 -8.63 -25.29 20.49
N LYS A 66 -7.30 -25.10 20.58
CA LYS A 66 -6.54 -24.31 19.62
C LYS A 66 -5.78 -25.18 18.65
N LYS A 67 -5.89 -24.92 17.34
CA LYS A 67 -5.02 -25.48 16.32
C LYS A 67 -3.79 -24.56 16.16
N VAL A 68 -2.64 -25.05 16.59
CA VAL A 68 -1.36 -24.32 16.56
C VAL A 68 -0.50 -24.90 15.44
N TYR A 69 0.06 -24.03 14.61
CA TYR A 69 0.90 -24.39 13.47
C TYR A 69 2.36 -24.08 13.74
N SER A 70 3.24 -24.94 13.19
CA SER A 70 4.69 -24.75 13.21
C SER A 70 5.28 -25.07 11.85
N ILE A 71 6.38 -24.41 11.47
CA ILE A 71 7.08 -24.64 10.22
C ILE A 71 7.88 -25.95 10.30
N THR A 72 7.93 -26.70 9.20
CA THR A 72 8.79 -27.89 9.05
C THR A 72 10.14 -27.52 8.42
N GLU A 73 11.08 -28.45 8.35
CA GLU A 73 12.35 -28.23 7.63
C GLU A 73 12.09 -27.97 6.13
N ASN A 74 11.19 -28.74 5.50
CA ASN A 74 10.77 -28.50 4.11
C ASN A 74 10.20 -27.08 3.91
N GLY A 75 9.43 -26.58 4.89
CA GLY A 75 8.88 -25.21 4.89
C GLY A 75 9.97 -24.16 5.02
N LYS A 76 10.98 -24.38 5.87
CA LYS A 76 12.13 -23.48 6.01
C LYS A 76 12.93 -23.40 4.71
N GLU A 77 13.22 -24.54 4.09
CA GLU A 77 13.90 -24.56 2.80
C GLU A 77 13.11 -23.85 1.70
N ALA A 78 11.78 -24.07 1.66
CA ALA A 78 10.92 -23.38 0.71
C ALA A 78 10.93 -21.86 0.91
N LEU A 79 10.94 -21.40 2.17
CA LEU A 79 11.07 -19.97 2.52
C LEU A 79 12.42 -19.42 2.05
N VAL A 80 13.53 -20.11 2.37
CA VAL A 80 14.88 -19.67 1.96
C VAL A 80 14.99 -19.60 0.44
N ARG A 81 14.54 -20.65 -0.28
CA ARG A 81 14.54 -20.64 -1.76
C ARG A 81 13.75 -19.45 -2.33
N TRP A 82 12.65 -19.05 -1.70
CA TRP A 82 11.88 -17.88 -2.15
C TRP A 82 12.62 -16.57 -1.86
N LEU A 83 13.23 -16.43 -0.68
CA LEU A 83 13.98 -15.22 -0.27
C LEU A 83 15.23 -14.99 -1.12
N MET A 84 15.82 -16.06 -1.67
CA MET A 84 17.00 -15.99 -2.55
C MET A 84 16.66 -15.69 -4.02
N LYS A 85 15.38 -15.70 -4.39
CA LYS A 85 14.97 -15.30 -5.75
C LYS A 85 15.11 -13.81 -5.95
N PRO A 86 15.50 -13.35 -7.15
CA PRO A 86 15.40 -11.95 -7.51
C PRO A 86 13.95 -11.44 -7.31
N PRO A 87 13.78 -10.18 -6.87
CA PRO A 87 12.45 -9.60 -6.71
C PRO A 87 11.74 -9.46 -8.07
N GLU A 88 10.45 -9.80 -8.08
CA GLU A 88 9.60 -9.51 -9.23
C GLU A 88 9.33 -8.00 -9.30
N ALA A 89 9.21 -7.45 -10.51
CA ALA A 89 8.80 -6.06 -10.70
C ALA A 89 7.42 -5.83 -10.03
N PRO A 90 7.26 -4.74 -9.29
CA PRO A 90 6.01 -4.44 -8.62
C PRO A 90 4.90 -4.18 -9.65
N LYS A 91 3.75 -4.83 -9.46
CA LYS A 91 2.53 -4.52 -10.22
C LYS A 91 1.75 -3.46 -9.45
N VAL A 92 1.88 -2.22 -9.88
CA VAL A 92 1.12 -1.11 -9.29
C VAL A 92 -0.33 -1.20 -9.75
N LYS A 93 -1.25 -1.24 -8.77
CA LYS A 93 -2.69 -1.11 -8.98
C LYS A 93 -3.21 -0.19 -7.89
N ASP A 94 -3.44 1.04 -8.24
CA ASP A 94 -4.01 2.03 -7.34
C ASP A 94 -5.38 2.48 -7.88
N PRO A 95 -6.48 2.03 -7.25
CA PRO A 95 -7.83 2.42 -7.67
C PRO A 95 -8.08 3.92 -7.52
N PHE A 96 -7.46 4.59 -6.54
CA PHE A 96 -7.65 6.01 -6.33
C PHE A 96 -6.98 6.84 -7.44
N LEU A 97 -5.77 6.48 -7.85
CA LEU A 97 -5.12 7.11 -9.01
C LEU A 97 -5.93 6.91 -10.29
N MET A 98 -6.51 5.71 -10.47
CA MET A 98 -7.41 5.43 -11.60
C MET A 98 -8.66 6.33 -11.55
N GLN A 99 -9.28 6.49 -10.37
CA GLN A 99 -10.41 7.40 -10.20
C GLN A 99 -10.00 8.86 -10.41
N THR A 100 -8.83 9.27 -9.93
CA THR A 100 -8.33 10.63 -10.06
C THR A 100 -8.09 10.98 -11.53
N PHE A 101 -7.56 10.04 -12.31
CA PHE A 101 -7.32 10.22 -13.75
C PHE A 101 -8.60 10.56 -14.56
N PHE A 102 -9.77 10.14 -14.08
CA PHE A 102 -11.07 10.37 -14.75
C PHE A 102 -11.96 11.38 -14.00
N LYS A 103 -11.41 12.22 -13.13
CA LYS A 103 -12.19 13.22 -12.36
C LYS A 103 -12.61 14.44 -13.18
N ASP A 104 -12.15 14.56 -14.40
CA ASP A 104 -12.69 15.50 -15.40
C ASP A 104 -14.20 15.32 -15.65
N ASN A 105 -14.75 14.14 -15.35
CA ASN A 105 -16.17 13.81 -15.50
C ASN A 105 -17.05 14.23 -14.31
N VAL A 106 -16.49 14.90 -13.30
CA VAL A 106 -17.24 15.40 -12.12
C VAL A 106 -16.89 16.86 -11.88
N PRO A 107 -17.72 17.64 -11.15
CA PRO A 107 -17.38 19.00 -10.77
C PRO A 107 -16.04 19.06 -10.02
N VAL A 108 -15.25 20.11 -10.25
CA VAL A 108 -13.91 20.25 -9.67
C VAL A 108 -13.90 20.25 -8.14
N ASN A 109 -14.92 20.85 -7.51
CA ASN A 109 -15.08 20.84 -6.05
C ASN A 109 -15.29 19.42 -5.49
N GLU A 110 -15.97 18.53 -6.22
CA GLU A 110 -16.07 17.11 -5.83
C GLU A 110 -14.74 16.38 -6.00
N ALA A 111 -13.97 16.71 -7.03
CA ALA A 111 -12.63 16.15 -7.21
C ALA A 111 -11.71 16.56 -6.05
N ILE A 112 -11.70 17.83 -5.68
CA ILE A 112 -10.96 18.41 -4.54
C ILE A 112 -11.40 17.75 -3.22
N PHE A 113 -12.71 17.67 -2.97
CA PHE A 113 -13.24 17.03 -1.77
C PHE A 113 -12.77 15.59 -1.61
N HIS A 114 -12.79 14.80 -2.68
CA HIS A 114 -12.32 13.42 -2.63
C HIS A 114 -10.81 13.30 -2.35
N LEU A 115 -9.99 14.21 -2.88
CA LEU A 115 -8.56 14.28 -2.55
C LEU A 115 -8.35 14.60 -1.06
N GLN A 116 -9.07 15.58 -0.53
CA GLN A 116 -8.99 15.97 0.89
C GLN A 116 -9.45 14.84 1.83
N VAL A 117 -10.50 14.09 1.46
CA VAL A 117 -10.93 12.88 2.20
C VAL A 117 -9.82 11.82 2.18
N HIS A 118 -9.17 11.65 1.02
CA HIS A 118 -8.08 10.67 0.89
C HIS A 118 -6.86 11.08 1.71
N VAL A 119 -6.50 12.37 1.77
CA VAL A 119 -5.46 12.89 2.67
C VAL A 119 -5.71 12.47 4.11
N LYS A 120 -6.92 12.72 4.65
CA LYS A 120 -7.27 12.32 6.02
C LYS A 120 -7.09 10.81 6.29
N GLN A 121 -7.50 9.97 5.33
CA GLN A 121 -7.31 8.53 5.44
C GLN A 121 -5.82 8.14 5.46
N ARG A 122 -4.98 8.83 4.70
CA ARG A 122 -3.53 8.63 4.66
C ARG A 122 -2.85 9.12 5.93
N GLU A 123 -3.28 10.26 6.49
CA GLU A 123 -2.80 10.76 7.78
C GLU A 123 -3.08 9.77 8.92
N GLU A 124 -4.29 9.20 8.99
CA GLU A 124 -4.61 8.15 9.97
C GLU A 124 -3.69 6.93 9.84
N ARG A 125 -3.33 6.54 8.61
CA ARG A 125 -2.39 5.44 8.38
C ARG A 125 -0.96 5.84 8.79
N LEU A 126 -0.55 7.05 8.47
CA LEU A 126 0.74 7.62 8.85
C LEU A 126 0.92 7.60 10.38
N ASP A 127 -0.10 8.02 11.12
CA ASP A 127 -0.08 8.03 12.59
C ASP A 127 -0.02 6.61 13.17
N LYS A 128 -0.71 5.64 12.57
CA LYS A 128 -0.57 4.23 12.96
C LYS A 128 0.85 3.72 12.76
N ILE A 129 1.50 4.06 11.65
CA ILE A 129 2.90 3.65 11.38
C ILE A 129 3.85 4.32 12.37
N LYS A 130 3.68 5.61 12.66
CA LYS A 130 4.48 6.34 13.67
C LYS A 130 4.35 5.68 15.04
N TYR A 131 3.12 5.40 15.48
CA TYR A 131 2.85 4.72 16.75
C TYR A 131 3.53 3.34 16.82
N LEU A 132 3.47 2.54 15.75
CA LEU A 132 4.14 1.24 15.68
C LEU A 132 5.66 1.37 15.79
N LEU A 133 6.25 2.36 15.13
CA LEU A 133 7.68 2.63 15.20
C LEU A 133 8.11 3.01 16.63
N GLU A 134 7.40 3.93 17.26
CA GLU A 134 7.69 4.42 18.61
C GLU A 134 7.54 3.31 19.65
N SER A 135 6.44 2.55 19.60
CA SER A 135 6.18 1.43 20.51
C SER A 135 7.28 0.38 20.41
N ARG A 136 7.65 -0.04 19.19
CA ARG A 136 8.71 -1.03 18.97
C ARG A 136 10.08 -0.52 19.38
N TRP A 137 10.37 0.75 19.12
CA TRP A 137 11.62 1.36 19.54
C TRP A 137 11.76 1.36 21.06
N LYS A 138 10.67 1.67 21.78
CA LYS A 138 10.63 1.61 23.25
C LYS A 138 10.90 0.19 23.77
N ASP A 139 10.26 -0.82 23.19
CA ASP A 139 10.45 -2.22 23.56
C ASP A 139 11.90 -2.69 23.35
N ILE A 140 12.53 -2.28 22.24
CA ILE A 140 13.93 -2.64 21.94
C ILE A 140 14.87 -2.00 22.93
N LYS A 141 14.68 -0.72 23.26
CA LYS A 141 15.50 -0.02 24.26
C LYS A 141 15.41 -0.70 25.63
N GLN A 142 14.23 -1.18 26.02
CA GLN A 142 14.04 -1.88 27.31
C GLN A 142 14.72 -3.24 27.35
N ARG A 143 14.71 -3.96 26.22
CA ARG A 143 15.26 -5.33 26.15
C ARG A 143 16.75 -5.37 25.84
N ASP A 144 17.33 -4.27 25.38
CA ASP A 144 18.72 -4.14 24.95
C ASP A 144 19.20 -5.26 24.00
N VAL A 145 18.33 -5.63 23.05
CA VAL A 145 18.59 -6.74 22.11
C VAL A 145 18.34 -6.28 20.68
N MET A 146 19.39 -6.33 19.86
CA MET A 146 19.30 -6.13 18.40
C MET A 146 19.44 -7.43 17.64
N LYS A 147 18.58 -7.62 16.63
CA LYS A 147 18.58 -8.79 15.72
C LYS A 147 18.38 -8.32 14.28
N PRO A 148 18.89 -9.04 13.26
CA PRO A 148 18.72 -8.67 11.85
C PRO A 148 17.26 -8.41 11.46
N ARG A 149 16.31 -9.18 12.01
CA ARG A 149 14.87 -8.98 11.76
C ARG A 149 14.40 -7.59 12.23
N ILE A 150 14.92 -7.09 13.35
CA ILE A 150 14.55 -5.77 13.88
C ILE A 150 15.00 -4.70 12.90
N VAL A 151 16.24 -4.75 12.43
CA VAL A 151 16.78 -3.81 11.43
C VAL A 151 15.90 -3.79 10.18
N LEU A 152 15.59 -4.97 9.63
CA LEU A 152 14.75 -5.09 8.43
C LEU A 152 13.31 -4.61 8.66
N SER A 153 12.73 -4.87 9.84
CA SER A 153 11.38 -4.39 10.17
C SER A 153 11.31 -2.86 10.22
N PHE A 154 12.33 -2.21 10.81
CA PHE A 154 12.40 -0.74 10.80
C PHE A 154 12.57 -0.16 9.39
N ALA A 155 13.41 -0.79 8.55
CA ALA A 155 13.59 -0.36 7.16
C ALA A 155 12.26 -0.41 6.38
N VAL A 156 11.49 -1.49 6.55
CA VAL A 156 10.17 -1.64 5.91
C VAL A 156 9.14 -0.64 6.46
N LEU A 157 9.10 -0.43 7.77
CA LEU A 157 8.19 0.55 8.38
C LEU A 157 8.53 1.97 7.94
N LYS A 158 9.83 2.32 7.88
CA LYS A 158 10.30 3.60 7.36
C LYS A 158 9.85 3.81 5.91
N ARG A 159 9.99 2.80 5.04
CA ARG A 159 9.52 2.87 3.65
C ARG A 159 8.01 3.09 3.57
N GLY A 160 7.24 2.47 4.48
CA GLY A 160 5.79 2.69 4.58
C GLY A 160 5.46 4.13 4.98
N LEU A 161 6.15 4.67 5.98
CA LEU A 161 5.98 6.05 6.44
C LEU A 161 6.27 7.04 5.31
N GLU A 162 7.40 6.91 4.63
CA GLU A 162 7.78 7.74 3.47
C GLU A 162 6.75 7.65 2.34
N SER A 163 6.17 6.47 2.12
CA SER A 163 5.12 6.28 1.11
C SER A 163 3.85 7.07 1.42
N GLU A 164 3.39 7.03 2.68
CA GLU A 164 2.19 7.80 3.08
C GLU A 164 2.47 9.32 3.04
N MET A 165 3.64 9.77 3.49
CA MET A 165 4.02 11.20 3.43
C MET A 165 4.06 11.71 1.99
N ASN A 166 4.69 10.97 1.07
CA ASN A 166 4.74 11.35 -0.34
C ASN A 166 3.36 11.36 -0.98
N TYR A 167 2.47 10.43 -0.59
CA TYR A 167 1.12 10.38 -1.12
C TYR A 167 0.27 11.56 -0.64
N ILE A 168 0.40 11.94 0.65
CA ILE A 168 -0.26 13.13 1.23
C ILE A 168 0.21 14.38 0.48
N LYS A 169 1.53 14.58 0.36
CA LYS A 169 2.11 15.72 -0.36
C LYS A 169 1.55 15.81 -1.79
N TRP A 170 1.55 14.70 -2.53
CA TRP A 170 1.00 14.65 -3.88
C TRP A 170 -0.50 15.02 -3.94
N CYS A 171 -1.31 14.56 -2.98
CA CYS A 171 -2.72 14.93 -2.93
C CYS A 171 -2.92 16.44 -2.67
N GLU A 172 -2.13 17.02 -1.76
CA GLU A 172 -2.19 18.47 -1.42
C GLU A 172 -1.78 19.31 -2.62
N GLU A 173 -0.69 18.96 -3.30
CA GLU A 173 -0.23 19.62 -4.52
C GLU A 173 -1.26 19.49 -5.66
N THR A 174 -1.93 18.31 -5.77
CA THR A 174 -2.99 18.10 -6.76
C THR A 174 -4.24 18.93 -6.43
N VAL A 175 -4.59 19.12 -5.15
CA VAL A 175 -5.68 20.03 -4.75
C VAL A 175 -5.36 21.45 -5.22
N GLN A 176 -4.16 21.94 -4.96
CA GLN A 176 -3.74 23.27 -5.39
C GLN A 176 -3.81 23.42 -6.92
N LEU A 177 -3.29 22.43 -7.66
CA LEU A 177 -3.38 22.41 -9.13
C LEU A 177 -4.83 22.49 -9.62
N LEU A 178 -5.75 21.74 -8.99
CA LEU A 178 -7.16 21.76 -9.37
C LEU A 178 -7.83 23.12 -9.05
N GLU A 179 -7.45 23.75 -7.94
CA GLU A 179 -7.91 25.10 -7.59
C GLU A 179 -7.43 26.14 -8.61
N ASP A 180 -6.16 26.11 -8.99
CA ASP A 180 -5.56 27.01 -9.97
C ASP A 180 -6.14 26.81 -11.38
N CYS A 181 -6.58 25.58 -11.72
CA CYS A 181 -7.15 25.22 -13.01
C CYS A 181 -8.68 25.07 -13.00
N ALA A 182 -9.38 25.49 -11.93
CA ALA A 182 -10.83 25.26 -11.75
C ALA A 182 -11.69 25.80 -12.91
N PHE A 183 -11.26 26.89 -13.55
CA PHE A 183 -11.95 27.49 -14.69
C PHE A 183 -12.07 26.55 -15.90
N LEU A 184 -11.23 25.53 -16.04
CA LEU A 184 -11.33 24.52 -17.10
C LEU A 184 -12.59 23.67 -17.01
N TRP A 185 -13.22 23.60 -15.83
CA TRP A 185 -14.50 22.90 -15.59
C TRP A 185 -15.72 23.81 -15.87
N GLU A 186 -15.48 25.10 -16.13
CA GLU A 186 -16.55 25.99 -16.60
C GLU A 186 -16.87 25.67 -18.07
N LYS A 187 -18.16 25.61 -18.42
CA LYS A 187 -18.64 25.14 -19.73
C LYS A 187 -18.37 26.09 -20.92
N ASN A 188 -17.28 26.84 -20.90
CA ASN A 188 -16.89 27.72 -21.99
C ASN A 188 -15.88 27.03 -22.92
N GLU A 189 -16.28 25.87 -23.44
CA GLU A 189 -15.44 25.16 -24.43
C GLU A 189 -15.49 25.84 -25.79
N GLU A 190 -14.36 26.31 -26.29
CA GLU A 190 -14.20 26.82 -27.64
C GLU A 190 -13.68 25.72 -28.58
N LYS A 191 -14.20 25.67 -29.82
CA LYS A 191 -13.67 24.77 -30.82
C LYS A 191 -12.29 25.24 -31.29
N GLN A 192 -11.31 24.39 -31.15
CA GLN A 192 -9.96 24.61 -31.64
C GLN A 192 -9.60 23.55 -32.69
N GLN A 193 -8.60 23.82 -33.49
CA GLN A 193 -8.12 22.93 -34.57
C GLN A 193 -6.62 22.82 -34.52
N TYR A 194 -6.10 21.63 -34.69
CA TYR A 194 -4.67 21.41 -34.86
C TYR A 194 -4.39 20.37 -35.95
N TYR A 195 -3.20 20.42 -36.55
CA TYR A 195 -2.72 19.41 -37.48
C TYR A 195 -1.98 18.31 -36.73
N THR A 196 -2.34 17.05 -37.05
CA THR A 196 -1.59 15.88 -36.55
C THR A 196 -0.24 15.78 -37.28
N LYS A 197 0.61 14.85 -36.82
CA LYS A 197 1.90 14.57 -37.46
C LYS A 197 1.75 14.08 -38.92
N ASP A 198 0.57 13.61 -39.29
CA ASP A 198 0.22 13.11 -40.62
C ASP A 198 -0.56 14.15 -41.45
N ASP A 199 -0.48 15.45 -41.07
CA ASP A 199 -1.17 16.60 -41.68
C ASP A 199 -2.72 16.48 -41.70
N GLU A 200 -3.32 15.69 -40.83
CA GLU A 200 -4.76 15.64 -40.67
C GLU A 200 -5.24 16.77 -39.74
N LEU A 201 -6.23 17.54 -40.18
CA LEU A 201 -6.90 18.56 -39.33
C LEU A 201 -7.83 17.91 -38.36
N VAL A 202 -7.58 18.09 -37.08
CA VAL A 202 -8.43 17.58 -36.00
C VAL A 202 -9.10 18.75 -35.28
N GLU A 203 -10.45 18.71 -35.17
CA GLU A 203 -11.22 19.62 -34.33
C GLU A 203 -11.31 19.05 -32.91
N TYR A 204 -11.08 19.89 -31.92
CA TYR A 204 -11.31 19.55 -30.52
C TYR A 204 -11.91 20.74 -29.77
N THR A 205 -12.52 20.49 -28.62
CA THR A 205 -13.00 21.55 -27.72
C THR A 205 -12.03 21.72 -26.57
N ALA A 206 -11.68 22.96 -26.25
CA ALA A 206 -10.80 23.29 -25.15
C ALA A 206 -11.28 24.53 -24.41
N SER A 207 -11.08 24.56 -23.11
CA SER A 207 -11.43 25.70 -22.23
C SER A 207 -10.31 26.73 -22.14
N ALA A 208 -9.07 26.36 -22.50
CA ALA A 208 -7.89 27.23 -22.48
C ALA A 208 -6.78 26.73 -23.39
N SER A 209 -5.85 27.60 -23.78
CA SER A 209 -4.62 27.19 -24.46
C SER A 209 -3.55 26.73 -23.44
N TYR A 210 -2.55 25.95 -23.91
CA TYR A 210 -1.40 25.60 -23.08
C TYR A 210 -0.66 26.84 -22.54
N GLN A 211 -0.54 27.90 -23.35
CA GLN A 211 0.14 29.14 -22.98
C GLN A 211 -0.49 29.82 -21.74
N ASP A 212 -1.80 29.68 -21.57
CA ASP A 212 -2.51 30.23 -20.40
C ASP A 212 -2.17 29.47 -19.09
N LEU A 213 -1.66 28.27 -19.22
CA LEU A 213 -1.37 27.35 -18.11
C LEU A 213 0.11 26.98 -17.95
N GLU A 214 0.98 27.50 -18.85
CA GLU A 214 2.40 27.12 -18.90
C GLU A 214 3.07 27.28 -17.53
N THR A 215 2.92 28.43 -16.88
CA THR A 215 3.51 28.69 -15.57
C THR A 215 2.97 27.76 -14.47
N VAL A 216 1.67 27.47 -14.49
CA VAL A 216 1.04 26.57 -13.50
C VAL A 216 1.62 25.16 -13.63
N PHE A 217 1.74 24.63 -14.86
CA PHE A 217 2.28 23.30 -15.10
C PHE A 217 3.79 23.21 -14.88
N GLU A 218 4.55 24.24 -15.22
CA GLU A 218 5.99 24.30 -14.94
C GLU A 218 6.25 24.29 -13.43
N ASP A 219 5.51 25.09 -12.66
CA ASP A 219 5.59 25.10 -11.20
C ASP A 219 5.19 23.74 -10.59
N TYR A 220 4.14 23.10 -11.11
CA TYR A 220 3.67 21.81 -10.60
C TYR A 220 4.63 20.66 -10.92
N LEU A 221 5.19 20.62 -12.13
CA LEU A 221 5.98 19.48 -12.60
C LEU A 221 7.47 19.55 -12.25
N PHE A 222 8.03 20.77 -12.14
CA PHE A 222 9.49 20.98 -12.15
C PHE A 222 10.00 21.80 -10.94
N LYS A 223 9.12 22.30 -10.09
CA LYS A 223 9.53 23.00 -8.86
C LYS A 223 9.79 21.95 -7.75
N ASP A 224 11.06 21.87 -7.30
CA ASP A 224 11.53 21.01 -6.20
C ASP A 224 10.94 21.40 -4.84
#